data_fbcd036c1731d671a1d3c05b0a407d17
#
_entry.id   fbcd036c1731d671a1d3c05b0a407d17
#
_cell.length_a   1.000
_cell.length_b   1.000
_cell.length_c   1.000
_cell.angle_alpha   90.00
_cell.angle_beta   90.00
_cell.angle_gamma   90.00
#
_symmetry.space_group_name_H-M   'P 1'
#
loop_
_entity.id
_entity.type
_entity.pdbx_description
1 polymer ?
#
loop_
_entity_poly.entity_id
_entity_poly.type
_entity_poly.pdbx_seq_one_letter_code
_entity_poly.pdbx_strand_id
1 'polypeptide(L)'
;AVWGTLQRQKIVFDREYAFQTAFCQQFADKYLKRFQEVDYFENVFHLTVLIKTDFLEAGVKEAEEQIQILMRSLEPYDPYLLTAYKNENGVAFSEVYSFFGSLINGTREEIPLSFVDAYQTIPGANLHFGSDLCEIRSQNGTRKFAQMFDLKDFGISKPKILTSILRLPCEFTFTQSLVFINPYDMQGEIKKQLNNLTSVNDKATAQQEELEEGQGLLVSGELMFGDYHAALVVYGKTGHYLIIESAITFQSSL
;
A
#
# COMPACT_ATOMS: atom_id res chain seq x y z
N ALA A 1 -2.69 -6.49 -15.08
CA ALA A 1 -3.31 -7.82 -15.17
C ALA A 1 -4.53 -7.81 -16.10
N VAL A 2 -5.55 -6.98 -15.84
CA VAL A 2 -6.78 -6.94 -16.68
C VAL A 2 -6.45 -6.66 -18.15
N TRP A 3 -5.60 -5.66 -18.43
CA TRP A 3 -5.18 -5.36 -19.79
C TRP A 3 -4.41 -6.49 -20.47
N GLY A 4 -3.50 -7.16 -19.76
CA GLY A 4 -2.77 -8.32 -20.26
C GLY A 4 -3.70 -9.51 -20.52
N THR A 5 -4.71 -9.73 -19.68
CA THR A 5 -5.73 -10.76 -19.87
C THR A 5 -6.62 -10.45 -21.07
N LEU A 6 -7.04 -9.20 -21.25
CA LEU A 6 -7.80 -8.74 -22.41
C LEU A 6 -7.02 -8.88 -23.71
N GLN A 7 -5.72 -8.53 -23.71
CA GLN A 7 -4.87 -8.73 -24.89
C GLN A 7 -4.69 -10.21 -25.22
N ARG A 8 -4.49 -11.08 -24.21
CA ARG A 8 -4.42 -12.53 -24.43
C ARG A 8 -5.74 -13.08 -24.96
N GLN A 9 -6.87 -12.65 -24.39
CA GLN A 9 -8.18 -13.03 -24.90
C GLN A 9 -8.40 -12.55 -26.33
N LYS A 10 -8.01 -11.32 -26.65
CA LYS A 10 -8.08 -10.80 -28.01
C LYS A 10 -7.25 -11.63 -28.98
N ILE A 11 -6.01 -12.03 -28.60
CA ILE A 11 -5.15 -12.88 -29.42
C ILE A 11 -5.77 -14.27 -29.60
N VAL A 12 -6.40 -14.83 -28.59
CA VAL A 12 -7.12 -16.12 -28.68
C VAL A 12 -8.32 -15.97 -29.62
N PHE A 13 -9.14 -14.94 -29.44
CA PHE A 13 -10.27 -14.66 -30.33
C PHE A 13 -9.83 -14.41 -31.78
N ASP A 14 -8.76 -13.69 -32.01
CA ASP A 14 -8.24 -13.38 -33.35
C ASP A 14 -7.60 -14.63 -34.03
N ARG A 15 -7.11 -15.61 -33.28
CA ARG A 15 -6.42 -16.79 -33.83
C ARG A 15 -7.32 -18.03 -34.00
N GLU A 16 -8.24 -18.25 -33.08
CA GLU A 16 -9.01 -19.51 -33.02
C GLU A 16 -10.46 -19.40 -33.50
N TYR A 17 -11.01 -18.19 -33.50
CA TYR A 17 -12.41 -17.99 -33.82
C TYR A 17 -12.56 -16.90 -34.91
N ALA A 18 -12.46 -17.31 -36.16
CA ALA A 18 -13.12 -16.56 -37.23
C ALA A 18 -14.62 -16.61 -36.92
N PHE A 19 -15.15 -15.54 -36.33
CA PHE A 19 -16.58 -15.47 -36.01
C PHE A 19 -17.39 -15.71 -37.26
N GLN A 20 -18.06 -16.84 -37.32
CA GLN A 20 -18.82 -17.27 -38.48
C GLN A 20 -20.05 -16.40 -38.75
N THR A 21 -20.43 -15.54 -37.81
CA THR A 21 -21.58 -14.66 -37.94
C THR A 21 -21.25 -13.23 -37.52
N ALA A 22 -21.80 -12.26 -38.26
CA ALA A 22 -21.67 -10.82 -37.92
C ALA A 22 -22.17 -10.49 -36.52
N PHE A 23 -23.12 -11.24 -35.98
CA PHE A 23 -23.63 -11.10 -34.61
C PHE A 23 -22.53 -11.40 -33.56
N CYS A 24 -21.81 -12.48 -33.71
CA CYS A 24 -20.73 -12.86 -32.78
C CYS A 24 -19.60 -11.82 -32.80
N GLN A 25 -19.29 -11.28 -33.96
CA GLN A 25 -18.30 -10.22 -34.10
C GLN A 25 -18.75 -8.92 -33.42
N GLN A 26 -20.00 -8.49 -33.65
CA GLN A 26 -20.56 -7.33 -32.96
C GLN A 26 -20.63 -7.50 -31.43
N PHE A 27 -20.89 -8.70 -30.96
CA PHE A 27 -20.89 -9.00 -29.51
C PHE A 27 -19.49 -8.89 -28.93
N ALA A 28 -18.49 -9.47 -29.60
CA ALA A 28 -17.09 -9.37 -29.18
C ALA A 28 -16.59 -7.91 -29.17
N ASP A 29 -16.92 -7.15 -30.22
CA ASP A 29 -16.57 -5.73 -30.32
C ASP A 29 -17.22 -4.91 -29.17
N LYS A 30 -18.50 -5.15 -28.88
CA LYS A 30 -19.18 -4.51 -27.74
C LYS A 30 -18.58 -4.89 -26.42
N TYR A 31 -18.21 -6.15 -26.25
CA TYR A 31 -17.53 -6.65 -25.04
C TYR A 31 -16.19 -5.98 -24.85
N LEU A 32 -15.35 -5.93 -25.87
CA LEU A 32 -14.05 -5.26 -25.83
C LEU A 32 -14.18 -3.75 -25.62
N LYS A 33 -15.16 -3.10 -26.28
CA LYS A 33 -15.41 -1.68 -26.11
C LYS A 33 -15.79 -1.31 -24.68
N ARG A 34 -16.57 -2.16 -24.01
CA ARG A 34 -16.94 -1.95 -22.61
C ARG A 34 -15.73 -1.86 -21.68
N PHE A 35 -14.65 -2.57 -21.97
CA PHE A 35 -13.40 -2.51 -21.20
C PHE A 35 -12.52 -1.30 -21.57
N GLN A 36 -12.75 -0.66 -22.72
CA GLN A 36 -12.06 0.56 -23.12
C GLN A 36 -12.70 1.84 -22.55
N GLU A 37 -13.98 1.78 -22.22
CA GLU A 37 -14.77 2.91 -21.73
C GLU A 37 -14.71 3.10 -20.21
N VAL A 38 -14.17 2.15 -19.46
CA VAL A 38 -14.09 2.16 -18.00
C VAL A 38 -12.64 2.10 -17.54
N ASP A 39 -12.26 2.97 -16.62
CA ASP A 39 -10.97 2.90 -15.95
C ASP A 39 -10.95 1.65 -15.04
N TYR A 40 -9.99 0.77 -15.24
CA TYR A 40 -9.76 -0.41 -14.42
C TYR A 40 -8.54 -0.17 -13.55
N PHE A 41 -8.69 -0.47 -12.26
CA PHE A 41 -7.61 -0.38 -11.29
C PHE A 41 -7.10 -1.77 -10.96
N GLU A 42 -5.79 -1.88 -10.79
CA GLU A 42 -5.09 -3.07 -10.32
C GLU A 42 -4.43 -2.77 -9.00
N ASN A 43 -4.61 -3.65 -8.03
CA ASN A 43 -3.89 -3.53 -6.75
C ASN A 43 -2.47 -4.06 -6.91
N VAL A 44 -1.50 -3.19 -6.70
CA VAL A 44 -0.07 -3.55 -6.67
C VAL A 44 0.39 -3.44 -5.22
N PHE A 45 1.03 -4.50 -4.74
CA PHE A 45 1.51 -4.57 -3.36
C PHE A 45 3.02 -4.34 -3.33
N HIS A 46 3.46 -3.49 -2.41
CA HIS A 46 4.87 -3.24 -2.16
C HIS A 46 5.17 -3.54 -0.70
N LEU A 47 6.24 -4.27 -0.44
CA LEU A 47 6.74 -4.53 0.90
C LEU A 47 8.09 -3.83 1.06
N THR A 48 8.20 -2.97 2.06
CA THR A 48 9.45 -2.29 2.42
C THR A 48 9.86 -2.73 3.81
N VAL A 49 11.09 -3.19 3.95
CA VAL A 49 11.66 -3.55 5.26
C VAL A 49 12.72 -2.52 5.62
N LEU A 50 12.60 -1.94 6.81
CA LEU A 50 13.55 -1.00 7.37
C LEU A 50 14.42 -1.72 8.40
N ILE A 51 15.71 -1.71 8.19
CA ILE A 51 16.70 -2.31 9.09
C ILE A 51 17.51 -1.19 9.73
N LYS A 52 17.49 -1.14 11.06
CA LYS A 52 18.31 -0.19 11.82
C LYS A 52 19.69 -0.80 12.00
N THR A 53 20.72 -0.10 11.56
CA THR A 53 22.10 -0.55 11.72
C THR A 53 23.01 0.62 12.07
N ASP A 54 24.04 0.35 12.85
CA ASP A 54 25.09 1.33 13.17
C ASP A 54 26.24 1.30 12.10
N PHE A 55 26.37 0.18 11.39
CA PHE A 55 27.42 -0.03 10.39
C PHE A 55 26.81 -0.44 9.05
N LEU A 56 27.10 0.32 8.00
CA LEU A 56 26.53 0.11 6.67
C LEU A 56 26.76 -1.31 6.13
N GLU A 57 27.98 -1.84 6.26
CA GLU A 57 28.32 -3.18 5.73
C GLU A 57 27.53 -4.29 6.43
N ALA A 58 27.37 -4.18 7.76
CA ALA A 58 26.56 -5.13 8.52
C ALA A 58 25.09 -5.04 8.14
N GLY A 59 24.57 -3.83 7.97
CA GLY A 59 23.19 -3.61 7.55
C GLY A 59 22.89 -4.11 6.15
N VAL A 60 23.82 -3.96 5.21
CA VAL A 60 23.67 -4.49 3.85
C VAL A 60 23.57 -6.02 3.89
N LYS A 61 24.48 -6.67 4.63
CA LYS A 61 24.45 -8.13 4.77
C LYS A 61 23.16 -8.64 5.40
N GLU A 62 22.70 -7.99 6.46
CA GLU A 62 21.44 -8.32 7.10
C GLU A 62 20.26 -8.12 6.15
N ALA A 63 20.25 -7.02 5.37
CA ALA A 63 19.24 -6.78 4.34
C ALA A 63 19.20 -7.87 3.27
N GLU A 64 20.36 -8.31 2.79
CA GLU A 64 20.47 -9.40 1.81
C GLU A 64 19.88 -10.71 2.37
N GLU A 65 20.19 -11.05 3.62
CA GLU A 65 19.67 -12.24 4.29
C GLU A 65 18.11 -12.15 4.44
N GLN A 66 17.60 -11.01 4.89
CA GLN A 66 16.15 -10.78 5.04
C GLN A 66 15.42 -10.83 3.70
N ILE A 67 15.98 -10.24 2.65
CA ILE A 67 15.43 -10.30 1.28
C ILE A 67 15.29 -11.75 0.83
N GLN A 68 16.30 -12.58 1.07
CA GLN A 68 16.26 -14.00 0.67
C GLN A 68 15.16 -14.77 1.40
N ILE A 69 14.99 -14.50 2.70
CA ILE A 69 13.92 -15.12 3.50
C ILE A 69 12.55 -14.69 2.99
N LEU A 70 12.36 -13.39 2.74
CA LEU A 70 11.09 -12.84 2.27
C LEU A 70 10.74 -13.34 0.86
N MET A 71 11.70 -13.37 -0.05
CA MET A 71 11.49 -13.87 -1.41
C MET A 71 11.01 -15.33 -1.42
N ARG A 72 11.58 -16.17 -0.54
CA ARG A 72 11.13 -17.56 -0.37
C ARG A 72 9.74 -17.66 0.27
N SER A 73 9.48 -16.86 1.30
CA SER A 73 8.19 -16.88 2.02
C SER A 73 7.04 -16.38 1.15
N LEU A 74 7.31 -15.46 0.23
CA LEU A 74 6.35 -14.86 -0.67
C LEU A 74 6.31 -15.51 -2.05
N GLU A 75 7.07 -16.59 -2.28
CA GLU A 75 7.11 -17.30 -3.58
C GLU A 75 5.74 -17.56 -4.21
N PRO A 76 4.67 -17.95 -3.47
CA PRO A 76 3.34 -18.14 -4.03
C PRO A 76 2.71 -16.88 -4.65
N TYR A 77 3.22 -15.70 -4.34
CA TYR A 77 2.74 -14.40 -4.81
C TYR A 77 3.60 -13.81 -5.94
N ASP A 78 4.61 -14.55 -6.42
CA ASP A 78 5.54 -14.13 -7.47
C ASP A 78 6.21 -12.77 -7.16
N PRO A 79 6.93 -12.66 -6.02
CA PRO A 79 7.58 -11.43 -5.61
C PRO A 79 8.77 -11.11 -6.52
N TYR A 80 9.00 -9.82 -6.76
CA TYR A 80 10.23 -9.39 -7.38
C TYR A 80 10.87 -8.23 -6.62
N LEU A 81 12.20 -8.16 -6.65
CA LEU A 81 12.96 -7.11 -5.99
C LEU A 81 13.06 -5.88 -6.90
N LEU A 82 12.73 -4.70 -6.35
CA LEU A 82 12.96 -3.44 -7.06
C LEU A 82 14.45 -3.17 -7.17
N THR A 83 14.94 -2.98 -8.40
CA THR A 83 16.37 -2.84 -8.70
C THR A 83 16.67 -1.57 -9.49
N ALA A 84 17.96 -1.39 -9.81
CA ALA A 84 18.38 -0.39 -10.78
C ALA A 84 18.59 -1.05 -12.14
N TYR A 85 18.19 -0.36 -13.21
CA TYR A 85 18.35 -0.83 -14.58
C TYR A 85 18.89 0.29 -15.49
N LYS A 86 19.41 -0.08 -16.65
CA LYS A 86 19.82 0.87 -17.69
C LYS A 86 18.84 0.80 -18.86
N ASN A 87 18.44 1.96 -19.34
CA ASN A 87 17.64 2.05 -20.56
C ASN A 87 18.53 1.85 -21.82
N GLU A 88 17.90 1.85 -22.99
CA GLU A 88 18.59 1.70 -24.30
C GLU A 88 19.68 2.77 -24.53
N ASN A 89 19.54 3.95 -23.95
CA ASN A 89 20.49 5.05 -24.03
C ASN A 89 21.62 4.97 -22.97
N GLY A 90 21.67 3.91 -22.17
CA GLY A 90 22.67 3.70 -21.15
C GLY A 90 22.46 4.51 -19.86
N VAL A 91 21.35 5.23 -19.74
CA VAL A 91 21.00 5.97 -18.52
C VAL A 91 20.49 4.99 -17.46
N ALA A 92 21.03 5.08 -16.25
CA ALA A 92 20.61 4.25 -15.13
C ALA A 92 19.37 4.85 -14.45
N PHE A 93 18.37 4.01 -14.23
CA PHE A 93 17.13 4.32 -13.51
C PHE A 93 17.03 3.45 -12.26
N SER A 94 16.28 3.94 -11.26
CA SER A 94 16.00 3.20 -10.04
C SER A 94 14.50 2.93 -9.90
N GLU A 95 14.11 1.66 -9.85
CA GLU A 95 12.73 1.28 -9.57
C GLU A 95 12.31 1.71 -8.15
N VAL A 96 13.24 1.70 -7.20
CA VAL A 96 13.01 2.18 -5.83
C VAL A 96 12.70 3.67 -5.81
N TYR A 97 13.46 4.49 -6.57
CA TYR A 97 13.18 5.93 -6.68
C TYR A 97 11.85 6.19 -7.38
N SER A 98 11.56 5.44 -8.44
CA SER A 98 10.28 5.52 -9.15
C SER A 98 9.10 5.12 -8.26
N PHE A 99 9.27 4.12 -7.39
CA PHE A 99 8.28 3.74 -6.39
C PHE A 99 8.04 4.88 -5.37
N PHE A 100 9.08 5.39 -4.72
CA PHE A 100 8.94 6.50 -3.78
C PHE A 100 8.44 7.77 -4.49
N GLY A 101 8.88 8.02 -5.72
CA GLY A 101 8.38 9.11 -6.54
C GLY A 101 6.87 9.01 -6.79
N SER A 102 6.35 7.82 -7.03
CA SER A 102 4.91 7.63 -7.21
C SER A 102 4.10 7.97 -5.95
N LEU A 103 4.65 7.71 -4.76
CA LEU A 103 4.02 8.07 -3.49
C LEU A 103 4.05 9.59 -3.23
N ILE A 104 5.18 10.23 -3.54
CA ILE A 104 5.41 11.65 -3.24
C ILE A 104 4.77 12.55 -4.30
N ASN A 105 4.94 12.20 -5.58
CA ASN A 105 4.50 13.02 -6.70
C ASN A 105 3.08 12.67 -7.19
N GLY A 106 2.48 11.61 -6.64
CA GLY A 106 1.14 11.13 -7.06
C GLY A 106 1.07 10.59 -8.49
N THR A 107 2.20 10.50 -9.19
CA THR A 107 2.33 9.97 -10.57
C THR A 107 3.49 9.01 -10.64
N ARG A 108 3.34 7.94 -11.43
CA ARG A 108 4.41 6.97 -11.65
C ARG A 108 5.27 7.44 -12.81
N GLU A 109 6.48 7.88 -12.51
CA GLU A 109 7.50 8.30 -13.47
C GLU A 109 8.79 7.53 -13.24
N GLU A 110 9.54 7.27 -14.31
CA GLU A 110 10.87 6.67 -14.19
C GLU A 110 11.85 7.73 -13.70
N ILE A 111 12.48 7.48 -12.56
CA ILE A 111 13.41 8.42 -11.95
C ILE A 111 14.84 7.92 -12.16
N PRO A 112 15.70 8.71 -12.82
CA PRO A 112 17.08 8.33 -13.05
C PRO A 112 17.86 8.29 -11.74
N LEU A 113 18.81 7.36 -11.67
CA LEU A 113 19.81 7.31 -10.61
C LEU A 113 20.73 8.52 -10.72
N SER A 114 20.82 9.29 -9.66
CA SER A 114 21.62 10.50 -9.57
C SER A 114 22.72 10.35 -8.52
N PHE A 115 23.78 11.14 -8.65
CA PHE A 115 24.84 11.26 -7.64
C PHE A 115 24.46 12.19 -6.47
N VAL A 116 23.31 12.88 -6.57
CA VAL A 116 22.78 13.67 -5.49
C VAL A 116 21.84 12.85 -4.62
N ASP A 117 21.58 13.33 -3.41
CA ASP A 117 20.75 12.62 -2.44
C ASP A 117 19.33 12.39 -2.94
N ALA A 118 18.73 11.30 -2.51
CA ALA A 118 17.38 10.88 -2.91
C ALA A 118 16.32 11.96 -2.67
N TYR A 119 16.43 12.72 -1.56
CA TYR A 119 15.50 13.79 -1.23
C TYR A 119 15.52 14.99 -2.20
N GLN A 120 16.58 15.13 -2.99
CA GLN A 120 16.68 16.15 -4.05
C GLN A 120 16.24 15.61 -5.41
N THR A 121 16.33 14.29 -5.61
CA THR A 121 16.07 13.65 -6.90
C THR A 121 14.61 13.21 -7.03
N ILE A 122 14.03 12.67 -5.95
CA ILE A 122 12.70 12.05 -5.99
C ILE A 122 11.56 13.07 -6.05
N PRO A 123 11.52 14.15 -5.22
CA PRO A 123 10.44 15.12 -5.27
C PRO A 123 10.44 15.91 -6.58
N GLY A 124 9.36 15.86 -7.31
CA GLY A 124 9.19 16.58 -8.58
C GLY A 124 7.87 17.32 -8.70
N ALA A 125 6.90 17.06 -7.82
CA ALA A 125 5.61 17.70 -7.83
C ALA A 125 5.53 18.88 -6.85
N ASN A 126 4.70 19.88 -7.20
CA ASN A 126 4.32 20.95 -6.28
C ASN A 126 3.03 20.56 -5.57
N LEU A 127 3.06 20.59 -4.23
CA LEU A 127 1.92 20.25 -3.38
C LEU A 127 1.26 21.54 -2.88
N HIS A 128 -0.04 21.68 -3.10
CA HIS A 128 -0.85 22.79 -2.62
C HIS A 128 -1.91 22.26 -1.66
N PHE A 129 -1.73 22.51 -0.37
CA PHE A 129 -2.64 22.06 0.67
C PHE A 129 -3.81 23.02 0.81
N GLY A 130 -5.03 22.53 0.67
CA GLY A 130 -6.28 23.18 1.02
C GLY A 130 -6.75 22.78 2.42
N SER A 131 -8.04 23.06 2.74
CA SER A 131 -8.63 22.63 4.00
C SER A 131 -8.86 21.11 4.06
N ASP A 132 -9.31 20.53 2.95
CA ASP A 132 -9.77 19.13 2.90
C ASP A 132 -9.04 18.30 1.83
N LEU A 133 -8.39 18.97 0.89
CA LEU A 133 -7.74 18.36 -0.25
C LEU A 133 -6.34 18.91 -0.45
N CYS A 134 -5.47 18.07 -0.99
CA CYS A 134 -4.17 18.47 -1.51
C CYS A 134 -4.21 18.41 -3.04
N GLU A 135 -3.85 19.50 -3.70
CA GLU A 135 -3.61 19.51 -5.15
C GLU A 135 -2.15 19.17 -5.42
N ILE A 136 -1.93 18.16 -6.24
CA ILE A 136 -0.61 17.71 -6.69
C ILE A 136 -0.44 18.17 -8.12
N ARG A 137 0.59 18.99 -8.38
CA ARG A 137 0.94 19.48 -9.71
C ARG A 137 2.27 18.89 -10.13
N SER A 138 2.23 17.91 -11.03
CA SER A 138 3.44 17.31 -11.59
C SER A 138 4.15 18.25 -12.56
N GLN A 139 5.44 18.05 -12.76
CA GLN A 139 6.25 18.85 -13.69
C GLN A 139 5.75 18.81 -15.14
N ASN A 140 5.13 17.70 -15.55
CA ASN A 140 4.52 17.54 -16.87
C ASN A 140 3.19 18.32 -17.05
N GLY A 141 2.76 19.11 -16.04
CA GLY A 141 1.53 19.89 -16.07
C GLY A 141 0.27 19.11 -15.66
N THR A 142 0.38 17.82 -15.34
CA THR A 142 -0.74 17.03 -14.83
C THR A 142 -1.15 17.51 -13.44
N ARG A 143 -2.45 17.63 -13.21
CA ARG A 143 -3.04 17.95 -11.90
C ARG A 143 -3.79 16.75 -11.37
N LYS A 144 -3.59 16.47 -10.10
CA LYS A 144 -4.29 15.44 -9.37
C LYS A 144 -4.68 15.99 -8.00
N PHE A 145 -5.82 15.58 -7.49
CA PHE A 145 -6.24 15.91 -6.13
C PHE A 145 -6.10 14.68 -5.27
N ALA A 146 -5.71 14.88 -4.02
CA ALA A 146 -5.55 13.82 -3.04
C ALA A 146 -6.28 14.18 -1.74
N GLN A 147 -6.90 13.20 -1.12
CA GLN A 147 -7.45 13.29 0.22
C GLN A 147 -6.87 12.16 1.06
N MET A 148 -6.39 12.52 2.27
CA MET A 148 -5.77 11.57 3.18
C MET A 148 -6.69 11.26 4.35
N PHE A 149 -6.77 9.98 4.67
CA PHE A 149 -7.48 9.44 5.83
C PHE A 149 -6.47 8.68 6.68
N ASP A 150 -6.47 8.96 7.96
CA ASP A 150 -5.64 8.30 8.95
C ASP A 150 -6.48 7.41 9.86
N LEU A 151 -5.90 6.31 10.33
CA LEU A 151 -6.54 5.43 11.28
C LEU A 151 -6.31 5.95 12.70
N LYS A 152 -7.37 6.50 13.30
CA LYS A 152 -7.31 7.07 14.64
C LYS A 152 -7.39 6.00 15.74
N ASP A 153 -8.23 5.00 15.54
CA ASP A 153 -8.54 4.00 16.56
C ASP A 153 -8.74 2.62 15.94
N PHE A 154 -8.20 1.60 16.60
CA PHE A 154 -8.39 0.21 16.24
C PHE A 154 -9.52 -0.38 17.09
N GLY A 155 -10.71 -0.48 16.50
CA GLY A 155 -11.75 -1.35 17.06
C GLY A 155 -11.44 -2.83 16.77
N ILE A 156 -12.38 -3.70 17.14
CA ILE A 156 -12.30 -5.12 16.75
C ILE A 156 -12.32 -5.19 15.22
N SER A 157 -11.14 -5.29 14.62
CA SER A 157 -10.99 -5.31 13.17
C SER A 157 -11.16 -6.72 12.63
N LYS A 158 -11.95 -6.84 11.57
CA LYS A 158 -12.08 -8.09 10.81
C LYS A 158 -11.31 -7.96 9.50
N PRO A 159 -10.64 -9.01 9.01
CA PRO A 159 -9.92 -8.98 7.72
C PRO A 159 -10.77 -8.50 6.55
N LYS A 160 -12.10 -8.63 6.66
CA LYS A 160 -13.07 -8.17 5.66
C LYS A 160 -13.00 -6.65 5.43
N ILE A 161 -12.64 -5.85 6.42
CA ILE A 161 -12.53 -4.38 6.29
C ILE A 161 -11.41 -4.03 5.33
N LEU A 162 -10.23 -4.64 5.49
CA LEU A 162 -9.10 -4.44 4.58
C LEU A 162 -9.44 -4.86 3.14
N THR A 163 -10.17 -5.98 3.00
CA THR A 163 -10.65 -6.42 1.68
C THR A 163 -11.58 -5.41 1.02
N SER A 164 -12.34 -4.64 1.79
CA SER A 164 -13.22 -3.60 1.27
C SER A 164 -12.43 -2.43 0.69
N ILE A 165 -11.33 -2.03 1.32
CA ILE A 165 -10.41 -0.99 0.79
C ILE A 165 -9.85 -1.39 -0.57
N LEU A 166 -9.45 -2.65 -0.73
CA LEU A 166 -8.90 -3.15 -1.99
C LEU A 166 -9.91 -3.19 -3.16
N ARG A 167 -11.20 -2.97 -2.88
CA ARG A 167 -12.27 -2.94 -3.88
C ARG A 167 -12.73 -1.52 -4.24
N LEU A 168 -12.07 -0.50 -3.74
CA LEU A 168 -12.41 0.89 -4.05
C LEU A 168 -12.32 1.11 -5.57
N PRO A 169 -13.33 1.73 -6.19
CA PRO A 169 -13.36 1.99 -7.64
C PRO A 169 -12.59 3.26 -8.02
N CYS A 170 -11.53 3.57 -7.32
CA CYS A 170 -10.72 4.76 -7.51
C CYS A 170 -9.23 4.44 -7.35
N GLU A 171 -8.39 5.35 -7.78
CA GLU A 171 -6.95 5.26 -7.51
C GLU A 171 -6.68 5.62 -6.05
N PHE A 172 -5.95 4.79 -5.35
CA PHE A 172 -5.58 5.01 -3.94
C PHE A 172 -4.20 4.46 -3.62
N THR A 173 -3.63 4.99 -2.55
CA THR A 173 -2.46 4.43 -1.87
C THR A 173 -2.86 4.09 -0.44
N PHE A 174 -2.79 2.83 -0.07
CA PHE A 174 -3.01 2.38 1.30
C PHE A 174 -1.67 1.96 1.90
N THR A 175 -1.17 2.77 2.82
CA THR A 175 0.10 2.53 3.49
C THR A 175 -0.15 1.95 4.86
N GLN A 176 0.55 0.87 5.18
CA GLN A 176 0.53 0.25 6.50
C GLN A 176 1.97 0.15 7.00
N SER A 177 2.21 0.54 8.22
CA SER A 177 3.50 0.33 8.89
C SER A 177 3.31 -0.42 10.18
N LEU A 178 4.22 -1.35 10.45
CA LEU A 178 4.26 -2.14 11.66
C LEU A 178 5.68 -2.12 12.21
N VAL A 179 5.82 -1.69 13.45
CA VAL A 179 7.10 -1.73 14.19
C VAL A 179 6.94 -2.70 15.32
N PHE A 180 7.72 -3.78 15.30
CA PHE A 180 7.70 -4.77 16.39
C PHE A 180 8.34 -4.21 17.64
N ILE A 181 7.63 -4.35 18.76
CA ILE A 181 8.10 -3.93 20.07
C ILE A 181 8.82 -5.10 20.72
N ASN A 182 9.97 -4.80 21.36
CA ASN A 182 10.71 -5.81 22.10
C ASN A 182 9.81 -6.43 23.21
N PRO A 183 9.70 -7.77 23.31
CA PRO A 183 8.87 -8.43 24.31
C PRO A 183 9.14 -8.00 25.75
N TYR A 184 10.40 -7.71 26.09
CA TYR A 184 10.75 -7.24 27.44
C TYR A 184 10.19 -5.85 27.76
N ASP A 185 10.25 -4.93 26.78
CA ASP A 185 9.72 -3.58 26.96
C ASP A 185 8.19 -3.65 27.09
N MET A 186 7.55 -4.48 26.27
CA MET A 186 6.10 -4.67 26.32
C MET A 186 5.62 -5.30 27.63
N GLN A 187 6.34 -6.29 28.17
CA GLN A 187 6.05 -6.85 29.49
C GLN A 187 6.10 -5.76 30.58
N GLY A 188 7.08 -4.85 30.49
CA GLY A 188 7.19 -3.72 31.40
C GLY A 188 5.98 -2.79 31.35
N GLU A 189 5.51 -2.46 30.14
CA GLU A 189 4.34 -1.59 29.95
C GLU A 189 3.03 -2.28 30.39
N ILE A 190 2.83 -3.56 30.07
CA ILE A 190 1.66 -4.32 30.53
C ILE A 190 1.62 -4.36 32.07
N LYS A 191 2.76 -4.65 32.71
CA LYS A 191 2.84 -4.68 34.18
C LYS A 191 2.54 -3.31 34.80
N LYS A 192 3.01 -2.23 34.18
CA LYS A 192 2.73 -0.87 34.62
C LYS A 192 1.23 -0.54 34.50
N GLN A 193 0.58 -0.94 33.40
CA GLN A 193 -0.85 -0.76 33.21
C GLN A 193 -1.67 -1.57 34.21
N LEU A 194 -1.32 -2.84 34.46
CA LEU A 194 -1.97 -3.67 35.48
C LEU A 194 -1.87 -3.05 36.86
N ASN A 195 -0.70 -2.53 37.23
CA ASN A 195 -0.50 -1.84 38.52
C ASN A 195 -1.36 -0.56 38.60
N ASN A 196 -1.48 0.18 37.53
CA ASN A 196 -2.33 1.39 37.48
C ASN A 196 -3.81 1.04 37.66
N LEU A 197 -4.32 0.03 36.95
CA LEU A 197 -5.70 -0.45 37.12
C LEU A 197 -5.99 -0.94 38.55
N THR A 198 -5.06 -1.65 39.13
CA THR A 198 -5.19 -2.14 40.51
C THR A 198 -5.18 -1.00 41.53
N SER A 199 -4.34 0.03 41.31
CA SER A 199 -4.20 1.15 42.24
C SER A 199 -5.37 2.12 42.23
N VAL A 200 -6.02 2.28 41.08
CA VAL A 200 -7.20 3.18 40.91
C VAL A 200 -8.49 2.50 41.37
N ASN A 201 -8.45 1.22 41.76
CA ASN A 201 -9.62 0.42 42.17
C ASN A 201 -10.73 0.46 41.09
N ASP A 202 -10.31 0.52 39.83
CA ASP A 202 -11.23 0.57 38.68
C ASP A 202 -11.82 -0.82 38.46
N LYS A 203 -13.16 -0.88 38.32
CA LYS A 203 -13.89 -2.16 38.16
C LYS A 203 -13.76 -2.73 36.73
N ALA A 204 -12.76 -2.34 35.98
CA ALA A 204 -12.51 -2.84 34.62
C ALA A 204 -11.87 -4.25 34.67
N THR A 205 -12.57 -5.20 35.34
CA THR A 205 -12.12 -6.60 35.45
C THR A 205 -11.85 -7.24 34.10
N ALA A 206 -12.68 -6.95 33.09
CA ALA A 206 -12.49 -7.46 31.72
C ALA A 206 -11.17 -6.97 31.09
N GLN A 207 -10.83 -5.70 31.28
CA GLN A 207 -9.60 -5.12 30.75
C GLN A 207 -8.35 -5.67 31.48
N GLN A 208 -8.48 -5.97 32.77
CA GLN A 208 -7.41 -6.62 33.54
C GLN A 208 -7.20 -8.05 33.05
N GLU A 209 -8.28 -8.83 32.87
CA GLU A 209 -8.22 -10.21 32.37
C GLU A 209 -7.58 -10.26 30.95
N GLU A 210 -7.96 -9.35 30.06
CA GLU A 210 -7.36 -9.24 28.71
C GLU A 210 -5.86 -8.94 28.75
N LEU A 211 -5.43 -8.05 29.66
CA LEU A 211 -4.00 -7.72 29.82
C LEU A 211 -3.21 -8.88 30.43
N GLU A 212 -3.78 -9.61 31.39
CA GLU A 212 -3.17 -10.79 31.98
C GLU A 212 -3.03 -11.95 30.99
N GLU A 213 -4.08 -12.18 30.17
CA GLU A 213 -4.04 -13.14 29.07
C GLU A 213 -3.00 -12.74 28.02
N GLY A 214 -2.99 -11.48 27.58
CA GLY A 214 -2.00 -10.95 26.65
C GLY A 214 -0.57 -11.09 27.15
N GLN A 215 -0.34 -10.88 28.46
CA GLN A 215 0.96 -11.10 29.10
C GLN A 215 1.37 -12.57 29.05
N GLY A 216 0.44 -13.49 29.29
CA GLY A 216 0.69 -14.93 29.20
C GLY A 216 1.13 -15.36 27.80
N LEU A 217 0.40 -14.92 26.78
CA LEU A 217 0.69 -15.19 25.38
C LEU A 217 2.01 -14.56 24.90
N LEU A 218 2.36 -13.38 25.42
CA LEU A 218 3.63 -12.74 25.12
C LEU A 218 4.81 -13.53 25.72
N VAL A 219 4.67 -14.04 26.94
CA VAL A 219 5.71 -14.84 27.61
C VAL A 219 5.89 -16.20 26.93
N SER A 220 4.80 -16.83 26.44
CA SER A 220 4.86 -18.09 25.68
C SER A 220 5.41 -17.90 24.25
N GLY A 221 5.54 -16.67 23.77
CA GLY A 221 5.97 -16.37 22.41
C GLY A 221 4.88 -16.60 21.34
N GLU A 222 3.63 -16.79 21.76
CA GLU A 222 2.47 -16.97 20.86
C GLU A 222 1.93 -15.63 20.35
N LEU A 223 2.24 -14.51 21.03
CA LEU A 223 1.81 -13.17 20.66
C LEU A 223 3.02 -12.24 20.60
N MET A 224 3.02 -11.37 19.58
CA MET A 224 3.94 -10.25 19.47
C MET A 224 3.15 -8.95 19.39
N PHE A 225 3.64 -7.92 20.06
CA PHE A 225 3.08 -6.59 20.01
C PHE A 225 3.86 -5.72 19.03
N GLY A 226 3.19 -4.75 18.48
CA GLY A 226 3.82 -3.78 17.59
C GLY A 226 2.99 -2.51 17.49
N ASP A 227 3.68 -1.42 17.20
CA ASP A 227 3.03 -0.17 16.81
C ASP A 227 2.58 -0.27 15.36
N TYR A 228 1.30 -0.12 15.14
CA TYR A 228 0.71 -0.17 13.82
C TYR A 228 0.15 1.20 13.45
N HIS A 229 0.42 1.61 12.23
CA HIS A 229 -0.12 2.83 11.64
C HIS A 229 -0.64 2.52 10.24
N ALA A 230 -1.78 3.09 9.88
CA ALA A 230 -2.34 2.96 8.55
C ALA A 230 -2.90 4.28 8.05
N ALA A 231 -2.59 4.61 6.81
CA ALA A 231 -3.09 5.78 6.13
C ALA A 231 -3.59 5.41 4.73
N LEU A 232 -4.73 5.97 4.35
CA LEU A 232 -5.32 5.83 3.03
C LEU A 232 -5.31 7.18 2.33
N VAL A 233 -4.68 7.25 1.17
CA VAL A 233 -4.72 8.42 0.29
C VAL A 233 -5.52 8.05 -0.95
N VAL A 234 -6.59 8.78 -1.20
CA VAL A 234 -7.45 8.61 -2.38
C VAL A 234 -7.15 9.71 -3.38
N TYR A 235 -7.03 9.36 -4.66
CA TYR A 235 -6.71 10.29 -5.73
C TYR A 235 -7.87 10.49 -6.69
N GLY A 236 -8.04 11.72 -7.18
CA GLY A 236 -9.04 12.06 -8.19
C GLY A 236 -8.56 13.13 -9.17
N LYS A 237 -9.19 13.15 -10.34
CA LYS A 237 -8.90 14.14 -11.40
C LYS A 237 -9.49 15.51 -11.06
N THR A 238 -10.56 15.56 -10.27
CA THR A 238 -11.23 16.81 -9.82
C THR A 238 -11.52 16.73 -8.34
N GLY A 239 -11.38 17.85 -7.60
CA GLY A 239 -11.63 17.90 -6.16
C GLY A 239 -13.07 17.58 -5.76
N HIS A 240 -14.03 17.82 -6.66
CA HIS A 240 -15.45 17.57 -6.39
C HIS A 240 -15.79 16.07 -6.34
N TYR A 241 -15.14 15.26 -7.17
CA TYR A 241 -15.34 13.80 -7.20
C TYR A 241 -14.80 13.12 -5.93
N LEU A 242 -13.68 13.58 -5.41
CA LEU A 242 -13.07 13.02 -4.20
C LEU A 242 -13.96 13.14 -2.96
N ILE A 243 -14.63 14.29 -2.79
CA ILE A 243 -15.51 14.52 -1.65
C ILE A 243 -16.73 13.57 -1.69
N ILE A 244 -17.26 13.30 -2.88
CA ILE A 244 -18.41 12.41 -3.06
C ILE A 244 -17.99 10.95 -2.85
N GLU A 245 -16.87 10.51 -3.43
CA GLU A 245 -16.37 9.14 -3.30
C GLU A 245 -15.96 8.82 -1.85
N SER A 246 -15.32 9.76 -1.16
CA SER A 246 -14.95 9.59 0.25
C SER A 246 -16.19 9.47 1.16
N ALA A 247 -17.23 10.26 0.92
CA ALA A 247 -18.49 10.19 1.70
C ALA A 247 -19.20 8.84 1.49
N ILE A 248 -19.22 8.33 0.26
CA ILE A 248 -19.81 7.02 -0.07
C ILE A 248 -19.03 5.88 0.56
N THR A 249 -17.69 5.97 0.56
CA THR A 249 -16.82 4.94 1.13
C THR A 249 -16.98 4.81 2.63
N PHE A 250 -17.12 5.93 3.36
CA PHE A 250 -17.34 5.91 4.81
C PHE A 250 -18.73 5.37 5.20
N GLN A 251 -19.77 5.59 4.39
CA GLN A 251 -21.11 5.07 4.68
C GLN A 251 -21.27 3.58 4.39
N SER A 252 -20.48 3.02 3.49
CA SER A 252 -20.55 1.59 3.15
C SER A 252 -19.71 0.69 4.06
N SER A 253 -18.88 1.26 4.94
CA SER A 253 -17.97 0.52 5.86
C SER A 253 -18.46 0.49 7.32
N LEU A 254 -19.62 1.11 7.65
CA LEU A 254 -20.33 1.00 8.92
C LEU A 254 -21.43 -0.07 8.84
#